data_57f4f9426489130181aab8ff1d0eca43
#
_entry.id   57f4f9426489130181aab8ff1d0eca43
#
_cell.length_a   1.000
_cell.length_b   1.000
_cell.length_c   1.000
_cell.angle_alpha   90.00
_cell.angle_beta   90.00
_cell.angle_gamma   90.00
#
_symmetry.space_group_name_H-M   'P 1'
#
loop_
_entity.id
_entity.type
_entity.pdbx_description
1 polymer ?
#
loop_
_entity_poly.entity_id
_entity_poly.type
_entity_poly.pdbx_seq_one_letter_code
_entity_poly.pdbx_strand_id
1 'polypeptide(L)'
;MEKSTVLLYCRIKQELLTRRSGRLNSPGINEFCALDYVYVDADVTLFQGQNQLNVKRIRKADEGEYHPADYLPVTTKDIPTMQHELTQYITTIKNEYLRKLASGYFNDPEFMKAFSFHSAAKSVHHGFVGGLLEHTLSVVKCAITSVNSTRC
;
A
#
# COMPACT_ATOMS: atom_id res chain seq x y z
N MET A 1 10.60 31.90 -9.30
CA MET A 1 10.95 30.46 -9.02
C MET A 1 10.39 30.15 -7.65
N GLU A 2 9.34 29.40 -7.61
CA GLU A 2 8.66 29.02 -6.37
C GLU A 2 9.33 27.74 -5.85
N LYS A 3 9.87 27.78 -4.63
CA LYS A 3 10.42 26.64 -3.93
C LYS A 3 9.27 25.89 -3.28
N SER A 4 9.09 24.64 -3.63
CA SER A 4 8.08 23.80 -3.00
C SER A 4 8.70 22.52 -2.48
N THR A 5 8.51 22.24 -1.19
CA THR A 5 8.79 20.92 -0.61
C THR A 5 7.50 20.13 -0.70
N VAL A 6 7.55 18.99 -1.34
CA VAL A 6 6.38 18.13 -1.56
C VAL A 6 6.69 16.73 -1.05
N LEU A 7 5.76 16.16 -0.29
CA LEU A 7 5.79 14.75 0.06
C LEU A 7 5.22 13.94 -1.11
N LEU A 8 5.97 12.97 -1.58
CA LEU A 8 5.58 12.12 -2.70
C LEU A 8 5.67 10.64 -2.33
N TYR A 9 4.66 9.88 -2.75
CA TYR A 9 4.75 8.43 -2.77
C TYR A 9 5.53 7.97 -4.01
N CYS A 10 6.72 7.43 -3.80
CA CYS A 10 7.62 7.11 -4.90
C CYS A 10 7.29 5.74 -5.50
N ARG A 11 6.62 5.71 -6.66
CA ARG A 11 6.43 4.50 -7.47
C ARG A 11 7.59 4.21 -8.43
N ILE A 12 8.58 5.10 -8.48
CA ILE A 12 9.66 5.07 -9.46
C ILE A 12 10.89 4.44 -8.81
N LYS A 13 11.55 3.53 -9.54
CA LYS A 13 12.84 3.00 -9.11
C LYS A 13 13.88 4.13 -9.08
N GLN A 14 14.73 4.12 -8.07
CA GLN A 14 15.83 5.05 -7.85
C GLN A 14 16.69 5.31 -9.11
N GLU A 15 16.94 4.28 -9.90
CA GLU A 15 17.71 4.36 -11.16
C GLU A 15 17.09 5.29 -12.22
N LEU A 16 15.76 5.41 -12.24
CA LEU A 16 15.03 6.28 -13.17
C LEU A 16 15.06 7.75 -12.75
N LEU A 17 15.07 8.02 -11.44
CA LEU A 17 15.24 9.36 -10.88
C LEU A 17 16.63 9.89 -11.12
N THR A 18 17.66 9.06 -10.92
CA THR A 18 19.06 9.41 -11.15
C THR A 18 19.36 9.69 -12.64
N ARG A 19 18.68 9.00 -13.56
CA ARG A 19 18.85 9.20 -15.02
C ARG A 19 18.23 10.49 -15.54
N ARG A 20 17.15 11.00 -14.93
CA ARG A 20 16.42 12.19 -15.39
C ARG A 20 16.89 13.51 -14.77
N SER A 21 17.47 13.48 -13.61
CA SER A 21 18.04 14.65 -12.95
C SER A 21 19.56 14.56 -12.98
N GLY A 22 20.17 15.08 -14.03
CA GLY A 22 21.61 15.16 -14.15
C GLY A 22 22.22 15.84 -12.92
N ARG A 23 23.00 15.11 -12.10
CA ARG A 23 23.69 15.49 -10.86
C ARG A 23 22.80 15.61 -9.62
N LEU A 24 22.22 14.52 -9.18
CA LEU A 24 21.76 14.38 -7.79
C LEU A 24 22.95 13.92 -6.92
N ASN A 25 23.77 14.86 -6.48
CA ASN A 25 24.77 14.65 -5.41
C ASN A 25 24.16 15.00 -4.03
N SER A 26 22.91 14.60 -3.79
CA SER A 26 22.28 14.83 -2.49
C SER A 26 22.54 13.65 -1.57
N PRO A 27 23.01 13.86 -0.32
CA PRO A 27 23.00 12.80 0.69
C PRO A 27 21.56 12.33 0.89
N GLY A 28 21.31 11.01 0.93
CA GLY A 28 19.98 10.42 1.12
C GLY A 28 19.36 9.76 -0.12
N ILE A 29 19.94 9.92 -1.31
CA ILE A 29 19.39 9.31 -2.54
C ILE A 29 19.45 7.76 -2.51
N ASN A 30 20.37 7.21 -1.74
CA ASN A 30 20.56 5.75 -1.62
C ASN A 30 19.76 5.10 -0.48
N GLU A 31 18.93 5.87 0.22
CA GLU A 31 18.27 5.44 1.46
C GLU A 31 16.80 5.05 1.28
N PHE A 32 16.25 5.13 0.07
CA PHE A 32 14.85 4.78 -0.20
C PHE A 32 14.70 3.73 -1.30
N CYS A 33 13.65 2.92 -1.18
CA CYS A 33 13.26 1.90 -2.15
C CYS A 33 12.02 2.34 -2.95
N ALA A 34 11.73 1.60 -4.02
CA ALA A 34 10.45 1.78 -4.71
C ALA A 34 9.29 1.48 -3.74
N LEU A 35 8.30 2.35 -3.70
CA LEU A 35 7.13 2.36 -2.82
C LEU A 35 7.36 2.98 -1.43
N ASP A 36 8.52 3.57 -1.16
CA ASP A 36 8.71 4.41 0.01
C ASP A 36 8.05 5.79 -0.18
N TYR A 37 7.68 6.41 0.93
CA TYR A 37 7.31 7.82 0.97
C TYR A 37 8.57 8.66 1.08
N VAL A 38 8.67 9.68 0.25
CA VAL A 38 9.87 10.53 0.17
C VAL A 38 9.49 12.00 0.17
N TYR A 39 10.25 12.80 0.91
CA TYR A 39 10.22 14.26 0.80
C TYR A 39 11.11 14.68 -0.36
N VAL A 40 10.55 15.49 -1.26
CA VAL A 40 11.25 16.04 -2.40
C VAL A 40 11.27 17.56 -2.32
N ASP A 41 12.44 18.14 -2.30
CA ASP A 41 12.66 19.58 -2.46
C ASP A 41 13.02 19.86 -3.92
N ALA A 42 12.17 20.60 -4.60
CA ALA A 42 12.29 20.82 -6.04
C ALA A 42 11.84 22.24 -6.45
N ASP A 43 12.42 22.75 -7.53
CA ASP A 43 11.92 23.93 -8.20
C ASP A 43 10.94 23.50 -9.32
N VAL A 44 9.81 24.17 -9.38
CA VAL A 44 8.87 24.02 -10.49
C VAL A 44 9.30 24.93 -11.64
N THR A 45 9.56 24.36 -12.80
CA THR A 45 9.90 25.09 -14.02
C THR A 45 8.97 24.70 -15.15
N LEU A 46 8.68 25.66 -16.03
CA LEU A 46 7.90 25.39 -17.24
C LEU A 46 8.85 25.05 -18.38
N PHE A 47 8.72 23.85 -18.94
CA PHE A 47 9.48 23.41 -20.11
C PHE A 47 8.50 22.91 -21.18
N GLN A 48 8.55 23.50 -22.37
CA GLN A 48 7.67 23.18 -23.51
C GLN A 48 6.17 23.17 -23.14
N GLY A 49 5.73 24.13 -22.28
CA GLY A 49 4.34 24.22 -21.84
C GLY A 49 3.91 23.22 -20.79
N GLN A 50 4.82 22.39 -20.26
CA GLN A 50 4.57 21.42 -19.19
C GLN A 50 5.34 21.78 -17.93
N ASN A 51 4.71 21.60 -16.77
CA ASN A 51 5.38 21.76 -15.50
C ASN A 51 6.38 20.62 -15.29
N GLN A 52 7.64 20.98 -15.03
CA GLN A 52 8.75 20.08 -14.75
C GLN A 52 9.29 20.36 -13.35
N LEU A 53 9.54 19.29 -12.59
CA LEU A 53 10.17 19.35 -11.28
C LEU A 53 11.67 19.17 -11.41
N ASN A 54 12.44 20.18 -11.03
CA ASN A 54 13.89 20.09 -10.89
C ASN A 54 14.21 19.72 -9.45
N VAL A 55 14.42 18.45 -9.19
CA VAL A 55 14.67 17.90 -7.86
C VAL A 55 16.06 18.30 -7.38
N LYS A 56 16.14 18.94 -6.20
CA LYS A 56 17.36 19.36 -5.53
C LYS A 56 17.77 18.43 -4.41
N ARG A 57 16.79 17.98 -3.62
CA ARG A 57 17.02 17.10 -2.47
C ARG A 57 15.88 16.08 -2.38
N ILE A 58 16.24 14.87 -1.96
CA ILE A 58 15.30 13.79 -1.67
C ILE A 58 15.73 13.16 -0.35
N ARG A 59 14.76 12.84 0.51
CA ARG A 59 14.97 12.02 1.70
C ARG A 59 13.79 11.07 1.90
N LYS A 60 14.02 9.93 2.52
CA LYS A 60 12.93 9.06 2.97
C LYS A 60 12.13 9.77 4.06
N ALA A 61 10.83 9.61 4.07
CA ALA A 61 9.96 10.06 5.14
C ALA A 61 9.99 9.04 6.29
N ASP A 62 10.06 9.53 7.52
CA ASP A 62 10.03 8.69 8.72
C ASP A 62 8.59 8.26 9.06
N GLU A 63 8.46 7.17 9.81
CA GLU A 63 7.16 6.70 10.29
C GLU A 63 6.49 7.77 11.16
N GLY A 64 5.26 8.15 10.81
CA GLY A 64 4.51 9.23 11.48
C GLY A 64 4.58 10.59 10.79
N GLU A 65 5.47 10.81 9.83
CA GLU A 65 5.51 12.03 9.03
C GLU A 65 4.47 12.05 7.90
N TYR A 66 3.82 10.92 7.61
CA TYR A 66 2.84 10.79 6.53
C TYR A 66 1.69 9.86 6.92
N HIS A 67 0.54 10.09 6.31
CA HIS A 67 -0.60 9.19 6.38
C HIS A 67 -0.79 8.51 5.02
N PRO A 68 -0.64 7.18 4.93
CA PRO A 68 -0.79 6.46 3.65
C PRO A 68 -2.11 6.75 2.93
N ALA A 69 -3.18 6.98 3.66
CA ALA A 69 -4.50 7.30 3.11
C ALA A 69 -4.55 8.60 2.28
N ASP A 70 -3.62 9.54 2.52
CA ASP A 70 -3.56 10.81 1.79
C ASP A 70 -2.97 10.64 0.37
N TYR A 71 -2.24 9.54 0.14
CA TYR A 71 -1.49 9.30 -1.10
C TYR A 71 -1.94 8.07 -1.88
N LEU A 72 -2.64 7.17 -1.23
CA LEU A 72 -3.18 5.95 -1.82
C LEU A 72 -4.71 5.96 -1.71
N PRO A 73 -5.40 5.48 -2.73
CA PRO A 73 -6.82 5.19 -2.57
C PRO A 73 -7.02 4.27 -1.36
N VAL A 74 -8.10 4.48 -0.63
CA VAL A 74 -8.50 3.66 0.53
C VAL A 74 -9.77 2.91 0.15
N THR A 75 -9.95 1.71 0.68
CA THR A 75 -11.22 0.98 0.53
C THR A 75 -12.40 1.82 1.01
N THR A 76 -13.50 1.76 0.31
CA THR A 76 -14.77 2.39 0.72
C THR A 76 -15.53 1.56 1.77
N LYS A 77 -15.06 0.33 2.04
CA LYS A 77 -15.67 -0.59 3.00
C LYS A 77 -15.10 -0.36 4.39
N ASP A 78 -15.93 -0.58 5.39
CA ASP A 78 -15.53 -0.46 6.78
C ASP A 78 -14.55 -1.58 7.18
N ILE A 79 -13.32 -1.21 7.55
CA ILE A 79 -12.25 -2.16 7.90
C ILE A 79 -12.63 -3.04 9.11
N PRO A 80 -13.12 -2.48 10.24
CA PRO A 80 -13.57 -3.29 11.36
C PRO A 80 -14.63 -4.34 11.01
N THR A 81 -15.60 -3.98 10.19
CA THR A 81 -16.62 -4.91 9.68
C THR A 81 -16.00 -6.05 8.88
N MET A 82 -15.05 -5.73 7.98
CA MET A 82 -14.34 -6.73 7.20
C MET A 82 -13.47 -7.66 8.06
N GLN A 83 -12.82 -7.14 9.10
CA GLN A 83 -12.05 -7.95 10.05
C GLN A 83 -12.94 -8.94 10.80
N HIS A 84 -14.09 -8.46 11.27
CA HIS A 84 -15.08 -9.30 11.95
C HIS A 84 -15.60 -10.41 11.03
N GLU A 85 -15.94 -10.07 9.80
CA GLU A 85 -16.40 -11.03 8.80
C GLU A 85 -15.34 -12.11 8.51
N LEU A 86 -14.08 -11.71 8.34
CA LEU A 86 -12.97 -12.67 8.13
C LEU A 86 -12.83 -13.62 9.32
N THR A 87 -12.89 -13.09 10.54
CA THR A 87 -12.82 -13.89 11.76
C THR A 87 -13.97 -14.89 11.83
N GLN A 88 -15.19 -14.50 11.46
CA GLN A 88 -16.32 -15.42 11.36
C GLN A 88 -16.05 -16.56 10.38
N TYR A 89 -15.53 -16.30 9.19
CA TYR A 89 -15.18 -17.36 8.23
C TYR A 89 -14.12 -18.31 8.79
N ILE A 90 -13.11 -17.81 9.50
CA ILE A 90 -12.09 -18.65 10.14
C ILE A 90 -12.72 -19.64 11.12
N THR A 91 -13.72 -19.21 11.91
CA THR A 91 -14.41 -20.13 12.85
C THR A 91 -15.15 -21.26 12.16
N THR A 92 -15.57 -21.10 10.90
CA THR A 92 -16.27 -22.13 10.12
C THR A 92 -15.35 -23.20 9.55
N ILE A 93 -14.03 -23.04 9.61
CA ILE A 93 -13.06 -24.03 9.11
C ILE A 93 -13.20 -25.34 9.89
N LYS A 94 -13.57 -26.41 9.20
CA LYS A 94 -13.79 -27.73 9.83
C LYS A 94 -12.50 -28.39 10.31
N ASN A 95 -11.42 -28.26 9.53
CA ASN A 95 -10.13 -28.82 9.90
C ASN A 95 -9.54 -28.05 11.08
N GLU A 96 -9.34 -28.72 12.21
CA GLU A 96 -8.87 -28.12 13.46
C GLU A 96 -7.47 -27.50 13.33
N TYR A 97 -6.57 -28.16 12.61
CA TYR A 97 -5.21 -27.67 12.44
C TYR A 97 -5.16 -26.38 11.60
N LEU A 98 -5.93 -26.34 10.50
CA LEU A 98 -6.02 -25.14 9.67
C LEU A 98 -6.72 -24.00 10.40
N ARG A 99 -7.77 -24.31 11.18
CA ARG A 99 -8.45 -23.32 12.01
C ARG A 99 -7.50 -22.74 13.07
N LYS A 100 -6.74 -23.57 13.79
CA LYS A 100 -5.75 -23.11 14.77
C LYS A 100 -4.67 -22.25 14.11
N LEU A 101 -4.17 -22.66 12.95
CA LEU A 101 -3.17 -21.89 12.21
C LEU A 101 -3.70 -20.51 11.82
N ALA A 102 -4.87 -20.45 11.19
CA ALA A 102 -5.49 -19.19 10.78
C ALA A 102 -5.79 -18.30 12.00
N SER A 103 -6.38 -18.87 13.07
CA SER A 103 -6.64 -18.13 14.30
C SER A 103 -5.36 -17.59 14.95
N GLY A 104 -4.25 -18.32 14.87
CA GLY A 104 -2.95 -17.89 15.42
C GLY A 104 -2.46 -16.59 14.77
N TYR A 105 -2.63 -16.45 13.45
CA TYR A 105 -2.26 -15.23 12.74
C TYR A 105 -3.29 -14.10 12.94
N PHE A 106 -4.56 -14.36 12.70
CA PHE A 106 -5.58 -13.32 12.67
C PHE A 106 -6.07 -12.85 14.04
N ASN A 107 -5.75 -13.56 15.13
CA ASN A 107 -5.94 -13.08 16.50
C ASN A 107 -4.76 -12.24 17.02
N ASP A 108 -3.63 -12.20 16.31
CA ASP A 108 -2.54 -11.29 16.61
C ASP A 108 -2.91 -9.87 16.16
N PRO A 109 -2.97 -8.89 17.09
CA PRO A 109 -3.39 -7.52 16.76
C PRO A 109 -2.45 -6.83 15.78
N GLU A 110 -1.14 -7.08 15.86
CA GLU A 110 -0.15 -6.45 14.97
C GLU A 110 -0.26 -7.02 13.56
N PHE A 111 -0.39 -8.35 13.43
CA PHE A 111 -0.61 -8.99 12.15
C PHE A 111 -1.94 -8.52 11.52
N MET A 112 -3.03 -8.53 12.30
CA MET A 112 -4.35 -8.08 11.80
C MET A 112 -4.30 -6.62 11.35
N LYS A 113 -3.64 -5.75 12.10
CA LYS A 113 -3.45 -4.35 11.72
C LYS A 113 -2.69 -4.23 10.41
N ALA A 114 -1.52 -4.85 10.30
CA ALA A 114 -0.72 -4.83 9.09
C ALA A 114 -1.50 -5.39 7.90
N PHE A 115 -2.13 -6.56 8.03
CA PHE A 115 -2.92 -7.21 7.00
C PHE A 115 -4.10 -6.35 6.52
N SER A 116 -4.76 -5.66 7.44
CA SER A 116 -5.95 -4.83 7.14
C SER A 116 -5.62 -3.54 6.41
N PHE A 117 -4.40 -3.04 6.55
CA PHE A 117 -3.98 -1.79 5.89
C PHE A 117 -3.13 -2.02 4.63
N HIS A 118 -2.67 -3.25 4.39
CA HIS A 118 -1.91 -3.54 3.17
C HIS A 118 -2.77 -3.54 1.91
N SER A 119 -2.13 -3.16 0.80
CA SER A 119 -2.68 -3.35 -0.54
C SER A 119 -2.47 -4.78 -1.02
N ALA A 120 -3.41 -5.35 -1.79
CA ALA A 120 -3.26 -6.68 -2.36
C ALA A 120 -2.31 -6.72 -3.56
N ALA A 121 -2.09 -5.59 -4.23
CA ALA A 121 -1.26 -5.52 -5.43
C ALA A 121 -0.56 -4.16 -5.57
N LYS A 122 0.51 -4.16 -6.38
CA LYS A 122 1.30 -2.94 -6.65
C LYS A 122 0.59 -1.91 -7.54
N SER A 123 -0.35 -2.30 -8.40
CA SER A 123 -0.88 -1.35 -9.39
C SER A 123 -2.25 -1.61 -10.01
N VAL A 124 -2.85 -2.79 -10.01
CA VAL A 124 -4.04 -3.04 -10.85
C VAL A 124 -5.26 -3.51 -10.06
N HIS A 125 -5.19 -4.53 -9.24
CA HIS A 125 -6.35 -5.07 -8.51
C HIS A 125 -6.14 -4.87 -7.00
N HIS A 126 -7.09 -4.17 -6.35
CA HIS A 126 -7.02 -3.89 -4.91
C HIS A 126 -5.68 -3.23 -4.47
N GLY A 127 -5.10 -2.37 -5.34
CA GLY A 127 -3.87 -1.61 -5.08
C GLY A 127 -4.09 -0.38 -4.20
N PHE A 128 -4.94 -0.48 -3.18
CA PHE A 128 -5.33 0.58 -2.25
C PHE A 128 -5.23 0.08 -0.80
N VAL A 129 -5.24 1.00 0.15
CA VAL A 129 -5.23 0.69 1.59
C VAL A 129 -6.48 -0.11 1.94
N GLY A 130 -6.31 -1.25 2.61
CA GLY A 130 -7.42 -2.18 2.91
C GLY A 130 -7.70 -3.20 1.80
N GLY A 131 -7.00 -3.07 0.66
CA GLY A 131 -7.24 -3.91 -0.51
C GLY A 131 -6.94 -5.39 -0.28
N LEU A 132 -5.93 -5.73 0.54
CA LEU A 132 -5.60 -7.12 0.85
C LEU A 132 -6.72 -7.82 1.62
N LEU A 133 -7.27 -7.17 2.63
CA LEU A 133 -8.40 -7.68 3.40
C LEU A 133 -9.65 -7.82 2.53
N GLU A 134 -9.97 -6.81 1.74
CA GLU A 134 -11.12 -6.82 0.83
C GLU A 134 -11.00 -7.92 -0.23
N HIS A 135 -9.82 -8.08 -0.83
CA HIS A 135 -9.55 -9.14 -1.80
C HIS A 135 -9.71 -10.53 -1.17
N THR A 136 -9.12 -10.74 0.01
CA THR A 136 -9.20 -12.01 0.72
C THR A 136 -10.65 -12.39 1.02
N LEU A 137 -11.46 -11.47 1.50
CA LEU A 137 -12.89 -11.71 1.73
C LEU A 137 -13.64 -12.04 0.45
N SER A 138 -13.33 -11.37 -0.66
CA SER A 138 -13.95 -11.63 -1.95
C SER A 138 -13.65 -13.05 -2.44
N VAL A 139 -12.38 -13.50 -2.29
CA VAL A 139 -11.96 -14.86 -2.64
C VAL A 139 -12.63 -15.90 -1.75
N VAL A 140 -12.69 -15.66 -0.43
CA VAL A 140 -13.35 -16.58 0.51
C VAL A 140 -14.84 -16.72 0.17
N LYS A 141 -15.55 -15.63 -0.06
CA LYS A 141 -16.97 -15.65 -0.48
C LYS A 141 -17.17 -16.41 -1.78
N CYS A 142 -16.34 -16.16 -2.77
CA CYS A 142 -16.40 -16.87 -4.05
C CYS A 142 -16.20 -18.38 -3.87
N ALA A 143 -15.21 -18.80 -3.08
CA ALA A 143 -14.92 -20.20 -2.80
C ALA A 143 -16.10 -20.90 -2.09
N ILE A 144 -16.69 -20.27 -1.09
CA ILE A 144 -17.85 -20.81 -0.36
C ILE A 144 -19.05 -20.97 -1.30
N THR A 145 -19.32 -19.96 -2.13
CA THR A 145 -20.42 -20.01 -3.10
C THR A 145 -20.23 -21.14 -4.12
N SER A 146 -19.01 -21.30 -4.64
CA SER A 146 -18.67 -22.36 -5.60
C SER A 146 -18.86 -23.75 -5.01
N VAL A 147 -18.42 -23.98 -3.77
CA VAL A 147 -18.61 -25.28 -3.09
C VAL A 147 -20.07 -25.58 -2.86
N ASN A 148 -20.90 -24.58 -2.53
CA ASN A 148 -22.33 -24.78 -2.32
C ASN A 148 -23.08 -25.07 -3.63
N SER A 149 -22.63 -24.48 -4.75
CA SER A 149 -23.22 -24.71 -6.08
C SER A 149 -22.91 -26.10 -6.65
N THR A 150 -21.82 -26.73 -6.25
CA THR A 150 -21.42 -28.06 -6.74
C THR A 150 -22.02 -29.23 -5.92
N ARG A 151 -22.80 -28.94 -4.89
CA ARG A 151 -23.46 -29.94 -4.03
C ARG A 151 -24.90 -30.22 -4.41
N CYS A 152 -25.37 -29.81 -5.59
CA CYS A 152 -26.68 -30.17 -6.13
C CYS A 152 -26.61 -31.46 -6.94
#